data_c49a1b9f047aa62852d5c495007b75e1
#
_entry.id   c49a1b9f047aa62852d5c495007b75e1
#
_cell.length_a   1.000
_cell.length_b   1.000
_cell.length_c   1.000
_cell.angle_alpha   90.00
_cell.angle_beta   90.00
_cell.angle_gamma   90.00
#
_symmetry.space_group_name_H-M   'P 1'
#
loop_
_entity.id
_entity.type
_entity.pdbx_description
1 polymer ?
#
loop_
_entity_poly.entity_id
_entity_poly.type
_entity_poly.pdbx_seq_one_letter_code
_entity_poly.pdbx_strand_id
1 'polypeptide(L)'
;MKPLLDVLMILDALEKEGSFAAASAKLYKTPSALSYTVHKLESDLNIQLLDRSGHRAKFTRTGKMLLEKGREVLHTVRELEKQAIKLHEGWENELVIGVDDTFPFSLLAPLIEAFYQHHSVTRLKFINGVLGGSWDALTQGRADIIVGAMHEPPSSSEFGFSRLGDLEQVFALAPHHPLALEEEPLNRRIIKRYRAIVVGDTAQAGASTASQLLDEQEAITVFDFKTKLELQISGLGCGYLPRYLAQRFLDSGALIEKKVVAQTLFEPVWIGWNEQTAGLASGWWRDEILANSAIAGVYAKSDDGKSAI
;
A
#
# COMPACT_ATOMS: atom_id res chain seq x y z
N MET A 1 -18.89 12.63 32.81
CA MET A 1 -19.24 13.09 31.46
C MET A 1 -20.73 12.88 31.28
N LYS A 2 -21.47 13.93 30.92
CA LYS A 2 -22.92 13.93 30.84
C LYS A 2 -23.41 13.01 29.68
N PRO A 3 -24.65 12.53 29.70
CA PRO A 3 -25.17 11.58 28.72
C PRO A 3 -25.41 12.21 27.34
N LEU A 4 -24.41 12.91 26.81
CA LEU A 4 -24.53 13.57 25.49
C LEU A 4 -24.79 12.56 24.39
N LEU A 5 -24.11 11.40 24.41
CA LEU A 5 -24.28 10.37 23.39
C LEU A 5 -25.71 9.85 23.35
N ASP A 6 -26.32 9.59 24.52
CA ASP A 6 -27.73 9.19 24.60
C ASP A 6 -28.66 10.24 23.99
N VAL A 7 -28.39 11.54 24.27
CA VAL A 7 -29.20 12.62 23.69
C VAL A 7 -29.04 12.67 22.17
N LEU A 8 -27.82 12.54 21.64
CA LEU A 8 -27.61 12.50 20.18
C LEU A 8 -28.38 11.36 19.52
N MET A 9 -28.39 10.16 20.13
CA MET A 9 -29.19 9.03 19.65
C MET A 9 -30.68 9.34 19.69
N ILE A 10 -31.14 9.99 20.74
CA ILE A 10 -32.56 10.37 20.87
C ILE A 10 -32.94 11.41 19.82
N LEU A 11 -32.12 12.45 19.60
CA LEU A 11 -32.40 13.47 18.59
C LEU A 11 -32.41 12.88 17.18
N ASP A 12 -31.50 11.95 16.85
CA ASP A 12 -31.48 11.27 15.54
C ASP A 12 -32.74 10.39 15.35
N ALA A 13 -33.15 9.66 16.39
CA ALA A 13 -34.35 8.88 16.36
C ALA A 13 -35.62 9.77 16.26
N LEU A 14 -35.66 10.88 16.97
CA LEU A 14 -36.82 11.82 16.88
C LEU A 14 -36.96 12.43 15.49
N GLU A 15 -35.86 12.79 14.83
CA GLU A 15 -35.90 13.30 13.45
C GLU A 15 -36.44 12.25 12.47
N LYS A 16 -36.00 11.02 12.60
CA LYS A 16 -36.39 9.90 11.70
C LYS A 16 -37.80 9.44 11.93
N GLU A 17 -38.23 9.32 13.18
CA GLU A 17 -39.48 8.72 13.57
C GLU A 17 -40.61 9.76 13.80
N GLY A 18 -40.27 11.02 13.90
CA GLY A 18 -41.21 12.16 13.98
C GLY A 18 -41.94 12.33 15.32
N SER A 19 -41.76 11.44 16.31
CA SER A 19 -42.38 11.56 17.64
C SER A 19 -41.58 10.85 18.73
N PHE A 20 -41.73 11.29 19.98
CA PHE A 20 -41.17 10.60 21.14
C PHE A 20 -41.69 9.16 21.33
N ALA A 21 -42.92 8.91 21.00
CA ALA A 21 -43.52 7.57 21.09
C ALA A 21 -42.86 6.61 20.08
N ALA A 22 -42.72 7.03 18.82
CA ALA A 22 -42.08 6.22 17.79
C ALA A 22 -40.57 6.05 18.04
N ALA A 23 -39.87 7.13 18.42
CA ALA A 23 -38.44 7.08 18.79
C ALA A 23 -38.20 6.16 20.00
N SER A 24 -39.09 6.14 20.97
CA SER A 24 -38.99 5.29 22.15
C SER A 24 -39.07 3.80 21.81
N ALA A 25 -39.97 3.43 20.92
CA ALA A 25 -40.09 2.07 20.41
C ALA A 25 -38.78 1.64 19.71
N LYS A 26 -38.22 2.52 18.90
CA LYS A 26 -36.94 2.29 18.17
C LYS A 26 -35.73 2.11 19.11
N LEU A 27 -35.72 2.86 20.22
CA LEU A 27 -34.61 2.86 21.19
C LEU A 27 -34.85 1.92 22.38
N TYR A 28 -35.95 1.14 22.38
CA TYR A 28 -36.33 0.23 23.48
C TYR A 28 -36.37 0.93 24.85
N LYS A 29 -36.88 2.17 24.90
CA LYS A 29 -37.01 2.99 26.10
C LYS A 29 -38.48 3.51 26.19
N THR A 30 -38.83 4.14 27.31
CA THR A 30 -40.14 4.78 27.43
C THR A 30 -40.09 6.23 26.90
N PRO A 31 -41.24 6.77 26.38
CA PRO A 31 -41.27 8.16 25.93
C PRO A 31 -40.87 9.17 27.00
N SER A 32 -41.28 8.92 28.25
CA SER A 32 -40.92 9.75 29.41
C SER A 32 -39.42 9.75 29.71
N ALA A 33 -38.76 8.59 29.58
CA ALA A 33 -37.29 8.50 29.78
C ALA A 33 -36.55 9.28 28.71
N LEU A 34 -36.97 9.19 27.43
CA LEU A 34 -36.31 9.97 26.35
C LEU A 34 -36.51 11.48 26.60
N SER A 35 -37.76 11.90 26.91
CA SER A 35 -38.07 13.30 27.18
C SER A 35 -37.25 13.84 28.37
N TYR A 36 -37.13 13.05 29.46
CA TYR A 36 -36.32 13.40 30.62
C TYR A 36 -34.86 13.58 30.27
N THR A 37 -34.27 12.64 29.50
CA THR A 37 -32.84 12.69 29.11
C THR A 37 -32.54 13.94 28.29
N VAL A 38 -33.39 14.29 27.33
CA VAL A 38 -33.24 15.52 26.52
C VAL A 38 -33.37 16.76 27.41
N HIS A 39 -34.42 16.82 28.26
CA HIS A 39 -34.67 17.96 29.13
C HIS A 39 -33.54 18.17 30.15
N LYS A 40 -32.98 17.10 30.66
CA LYS A 40 -31.82 17.17 31.57
C LYS A 40 -30.60 17.82 30.88
N LEU A 41 -30.32 17.47 29.62
CA LEU A 41 -29.22 18.11 28.88
C LEU A 41 -29.53 19.58 28.57
N GLU A 42 -30.79 19.90 28.19
CA GLU A 42 -31.26 21.27 27.98
C GLU A 42 -31.04 22.14 29.26
N SER A 43 -31.44 21.60 30.43
CA SER A 43 -31.23 22.24 31.71
C SER A 43 -29.75 22.39 32.09
N ASP A 44 -28.97 21.32 31.91
CA ASP A 44 -27.57 21.31 32.29
C ASP A 44 -26.72 22.30 31.47
N LEU A 45 -27.11 22.56 30.22
CA LEU A 45 -26.43 23.49 29.32
C LEU A 45 -27.13 24.86 29.22
N ASN A 46 -28.28 25.02 29.88
CA ASN A 46 -29.15 26.19 29.80
C ASN A 46 -29.49 26.57 28.35
N ILE A 47 -29.88 25.59 27.55
CA ILE A 47 -30.27 25.73 26.13
C ILE A 47 -31.58 25.02 25.87
N GLN A 48 -32.26 25.39 24.79
CA GLN A 48 -33.43 24.64 24.26
C GLN A 48 -33.02 23.95 22.96
N LEU A 49 -33.20 22.61 22.91
CA LEU A 49 -33.00 21.79 21.73
C LEU A 49 -34.31 21.55 20.97
N LEU A 50 -35.43 21.48 21.71
CA LEU A 50 -36.76 21.23 21.19
C LEU A 50 -37.74 22.33 21.62
N ASP A 51 -38.45 22.88 20.65
CA ASP A 51 -39.63 23.72 20.88
C ASP A 51 -40.85 22.79 21.03
N ARG A 52 -41.51 22.88 22.21
CA ARG A 52 -42.67 22.06 22.62
C ARG A 52 -43.93 22.89 22.69
N SER A 53 -43.94 24.12 22.16
CA SER A 53 -45.12 25.00 22.19
C SER A 53 -46.30 24.51 21.31
N GLY A 54 -46.02 23.61 20.35
CA GLY A 54 -47.00 23.05 19.45
C GLY A 54 -47.40 21.59 19.79
N HIS A 55 -48.30 21.00 19.00
CA HIS A 55 -48.73 19.60 19.12
C HIS A 55 -47.59 18.58 18.90
N ARG A 56 -46.53 18.95 18.22
CA ARG A 56 -45.32 18.14 17.99
C ARG A 56 -44.07 18.95 18.34
N ALA A 57 -43.14 18.31 19.00
CA ALA A 57 -41.81 18.91 19.27
C ALA A 57 -41.10 19.20 17.96
N LYS A 58 -40.60 20.42 17.79
CA LYS A 58 -39.80 20.85 16.65
C LYS A 58 -38.39 21.15 17.11
N PHE A 59 -37.42 20.86 16.26
CA PHE A 59 -36.03 21.24 16.56
C PHE A 59 -35.83 22.76 16.53
N THR A 60 -35.20 23.31 17.57
CA THR A 60 -34.69 24.69 17.54
C THR A 60 -33.48 24.77 16.61
N ARG A 61 -32.99 25.97 16.34
CA ARG A 61 -31.73 26.16 15.59
C ARG A 61 -30.55 25.44 16.27
N THR A 62 -30.46 25.51 17.61
CA THR A 62 -29.45 24.82 18.40
C THR A 62 -29.63 23.30 18.34
N GLY A 63 -30.89 22.83 18.40
CA GLY A 63 -31.20 21.41 18.27
C GLY A 63 -30.81 20.83 16.92
N LYS A 64 -31.05 21.57 15.82
CA LYS A 64 -30.63 21.15 14.48
C LYS A 64 -29.11 21.07 14.35
N MET A 65 -28.40 22.08 14.82
CA MET A 65 -26.93 22.08 14.82
C MET A 65 -26.39 20.88 15.61
N LEU A 66 -26.94 20.62 16.81
CA LEU A 66 -26.51 19.49 17.63
C LEU A 66 -26.83 18.14 16.98
N LEU A 67 -27.97 18.02 16.29
CA LEU A 67 -28.35 16.83 15.51
C LEU A 67 -27.37 16.57 14.37
N GLU A 68 -27.07 17.59 13.55
CA GLU A 68 -26.15 17.47 12.39
C GLU A 68 -24.75 17.06 12.83
N LYS A 69 -24.16 17.80 13.76
CA LYS A 69 -22.84 17.46 14.31
C LYS A 69 -22.85 16.18 15.15
N GLY A 70 -23.95 15.92 15.82
CA GLY A 70 -24.14 14.68 16.57
C GLY A 70 -24.15 13.43 15.70
N ARG A 71 -24.65 13.50 14.49
CA ARG A 71 -24.59 12.39 13.53
C ARG A 71 -23.15 12.01 13.15
N GLU A 72 -22.27 13.00 12.99
CA GLU A 72 -20.83 12.77 12.76
C GLU A 72 -20.22 12.01 13.95
N VAL A 73 -20.52 12.42 15.18
CA VAL A 73 -20.04 11.75 16.40
C VAL A 73 -20.59 10.33 16.53
N LEU A 74 -21.91 10.13 16.28
CA LEU A 74 -22.53 8.81 16.31
C LEU A 74 -21.95 7.87 15.25
N HIS A 75 -21.61 8.39 14.07
CA HIS A 75 -20.91 7.63 13.04
C HIS A 75 -19.53 7.19 13.53
N THR A 76 -18.75 8.11 14.09
CA THR A 76 -17.41 7.81 14.65
C THR A 76 -17.47 6.72 15.73
N VAL A 77 -18.46 6.79 16.64
CA VAL A 77 -18.63 5.77 17.69
C VAL A 77 -18.93 4.39 17.08
N ARG A 78 -19.83 4.31 16.10
CA ARG A 78 -20.11 3.04 15.41
C ARG A 78 -18.90 2.46 14.71
N GLU A 79 -18.08 3.30 14.09
CA GLU A 79 -16.83 2.84 13.46
C GLU A 79 -15.82 2.34 14.51
N LEU A 80 -15.72 3.00 15.67
CA LEU A 80 -14.89 2.51 16.78
C LEU A 80 -15.37 1.15 17.31
N GLU A 81 -16.68 0.94 17.45
CA GLU A 81 -17.25 -0.35 17.85
C GLU A 81 -16.89 -1.44 16.83
N LYS A 82 -17.05 -1.16 15.53
CA LYS A 82 -16.67 -2.10 14.46
C LYS A 82 -15.17 -2.43 14.51
N GLN A 83 -14.33 -1.41 14.67
CA GLN A 83 -12.87 -1.61 14.77
C GLN A 83 -12.50 -2.49 15.97
N ALA A 84 -13.13 -2.25 17.13
CA ALA A 84 -12.88 -3.06 18.33
C ALA A 84 -13.28 -4.53 18.14
N ILE A 85 -14.43 -4.78 17.48
CA ILE A 85 -14.88 -6.13 17.16
C ILE A 85 -13.88 -6.81 16.19
N LYS A 86 -13.49 -6.11 15.11
CA LYS A 86 -12.57 -6.64 14.12
C LYS A 86 -11.18 -6.94 14.69
N LEU A 87 -10.67 -6.05 15.55
CA LEU A 87 -9.42 -6.29 16.26
C LEU A 87 -9.50 -7.54 17.15
N HIS A 88 -10.63 -7.74 17.85
CA HIS A 88 -10.88 -8.94 18.64
C HIS A 88 -10.95 -10.22 17.76
N GLU A 89 -11.46 -10.10 16.54
CA GLU A 89 -11.50 -11.16 15.53
C GLU A 89 -10.13 -11.43 14.87
N GLY A 90 -9.09 -10.64 15.16
CA GLY A 90 -7.75 -10.81 14.62
C GLY A 90 -7.45 -9.98 13.36
N TRP A 91 -8.31 -9.01 12.99
CA TRP A 91 -8.03 -8.08 11.90
C TRP A 91 -7.17 -6.90 12.38
N GLU A 92 -6.14 -6.56 11.61
CA GLU A 92 -5.31 -5.37 11.86
C GLU A 92 -6.10 -4.08 11.59
N ASN A 93 -5.88 -3.05 12.42
CA ASN A 93 -6.44 -1.71 12.18
C ASN A 93 -5.75 -1.01 10.98
N GLU A 94 -4.46 -1.25 10.82
CA GLU A 94 -3.64 -0.78 9.70
C GLU A 94 -2.76 -1.93 9.22
N LEU A 95 -2.63 -2.09 7.91
CA LEU A 95 -1.70 -3.00 7.27
C LEU A 95 -0.79 -2.19 6.35
N VAL A 96 0.51 -2.24 6.61
CA VAL A 96 1.53 -1.55 5.81
C VAL A 96 2.15 -2.54 4.82
N ILE A 97 1.95 -2.29 3.53
CA ILE A 97 2.49 -3.10 2.44
C ILE A 97 3.64 -2.36 1.78
N GLY A 98 4.86 -2.88 1.92
CA GLY A 98 6.03 -2.43 1.18
C GLY A 98 5.99 -2.97 -0.24
N VAL A 99 6.10 -2.09 -1.22
CA VAL A 99 6.12 -2.47 -2.64
C VAL A 99 7.47 -2.08 -3.21
N ASP A 100 8.18 -3.07 -3.76
CA ASP A 100 9.43 -2.79 -4.44
C ASP A 100 9.19 -2.00 -5.73
N ASP A 101 10.08 -1.05 -6.03
CA ASP A 101 9.94 -0.17 -7.20
C ASP A 101 9.97 -0.93 -8.54
N THR A 102 10.49 -2.15 -8.53
CA THR A 102 10.42 -3.07 -9.68
C THR A 102 9.12 -3.84 -9.80
N PHE A 103 8.17 -3.69 -8.84
CA PHE A 103 6.89 -4.38 -8.90
C PHE A 103 5.83 -3.51 -9.59
N PRO A 104 5.08 -4.04 -10.58
CA PRO A 104 4.03 -3.27 -11.25
C PRO A 104 2.85 -3.02 -10.30
N PHE A 105 2.82 -1.84 -9.65
CA PHE A 105 1.79 -1.50 -8.66
C PHE A 105 0.35 -1.67 -9.19
N SER A 106 0.14 -1.49 -10.49
CA SER A 106 -1.17 -1.68 -11.12
C SER A 106 -1.79 -3.06 -10.91
N LEU A 107 -0.96 -4.09 -10.64
CA LEU A 107 -1.43 -5.45 -10.35
C LEU A 107 -2.08 -5.56 -8.96
N LEU A 108 -1.82 -4.61 -8.05
CA LEU A 108 -2.45 -4.57 -6.74
C LEU A 108 -3.83 -3.90 -6.76
N ALA A 109 -4.14 -3.09 -7.79
CA ALA A 109 -5.41 -2.35 -7.85
C ALA A 109 -6.66 -3.25 -7.76
N PRO A 110 -6.76 -4.38 -8.48
CA PRO A 110 -7.89 -5.31 -8.33
C PRO A 110 -7.96 -5.95 -6.94
N LEU A 111 -6.80 -6.22 -6.31
CA LEU A 111 -6.74 -6.77 -4.96
C LEU A 111 -7.17 -5.76 -3.91
N ILE A 112 -6.83 -4.48 -4.08
CA ILE A 112 -7.29 -3.38 -3.23
C ILE A 112 -8.83 -3.28 -3.29
N GLU A 113 -9.40 -3.33 -4.48
CA GLU A 113 -10.84 -3.30 -4.67
C GLU A 113 -11.53 -4.50 -3.99
N ALA A 114 -11.04 -5.72 -4.24
CA ALA A 114 -11.57 -6.95 -3.64
C ALA A 114 -11.45 -6.92 -2.11
N PHE A 115 -10.33 -6.44 -1.57
CA PHE A 115 -10.13 -6.31 -0.14
C PHE A 115 -11.19 -5.41 0.50
N TYR A 116 -11.42 -4.22 -0.03
CA TYR A 116 -12.38 -3.27 0.52
C TYR A 116 -13.86 -3.64 0.29
N GLN A 117 -14.16 -4.51 -0.68
CA GLN A 117 -15.51 -5.07 -0.82
C GLN A 117 -15.89 -5.97 0.38
N HIS A 118 -14.92 -6.64 0.99
CA HIS A 118 -15.15 -7.62 2.04
C HIS A 118 -14.60 -7.20 3.41
N HIS A 119 -13.61 -6.30 3.47
CA HIS A 119 -12.82 -6.01 4.67
C HIS A 119 -12.58 -4.50 4.86
N SER A 120 -13.66 -3.72 4.99
CA SER A 120 -13.63 -2.25 4.97
C SER A 120 -13.00 -1.55 6.19
N VAL A 121 -12.55 -2.30 7.21
CA VAL A 121 -12.11 -1.73 8.50
C VAL A 121 -10.61 -1.55 8.59
N THR A 122 -9.83 -2.45 7.96
CA THR A 122 -8.37 -2.34 7.96
C THR A 122 -7.91 -1.24 7.00
N ARG A 123 -7.12 -0.30 7.51
CA ARG A 123 -6.52 0.75 6.69
C ARG A 123 -5.31 0.21 5.97
N LEU A 124 -5.30 0.27 4.64
CA LEU A 124 -4.13 -0.08 3.84
C LEU A 124 -3.21 1.13 3.69
N LYS A 125 -1.92 0.90 3.90
CA LYS A 125 -0.85 1.87 3.64
C LYS A 125 0.21 1.21 2.78
N PHE A 126 0.56 1.86 1.67
CA PHE A 126 1.62 1.40 0.78
C PHE A 126 2.85 2.28 0.96
N ILE A 127 4.01 1.64 1.06
CA ILE A 127 5.31 2.33 1.10
C ILE A 127 6.19 1.79 -0.03
N ASN A 128 7.03 2.65 -0.57
CA ASN A 128 7.97 2.24 -1.61
C ASN A 128 9.27 1.70 -1.00
N GLY A 129 9.76 0.59 -1.54
CA GLY A 129 11.09 0.03 -1.26
C GLY A 129 11.91 -0.05 -2.54
N VAL A 130 13.22 0.14 -2.44
CA VAL A 130 14.14 0.00 -3.56
C VAL A 130 15.30 -0.86 -3.11
N LEU A 131 15.58 -1.93 -3.85
CA LEU A 131 16.67 -2.86 -3.57
C LEU A 131 16.60 -3.44 -2.13
N GLY A 132 17.67 -3.29 -1.33
CA GLY A 132 17.71 -3.73 0.06
C GLY A 132 16.66 -3.06 0.96
N GLY A 133 16.14 -1.90 0.56
CA GLY A 133 15.14 -1.14 1.31
C GLY A 133 13.81 -1.85 1.51
N SER A 134 13.44 -2.79 0.61
CA SER A 134 12.24 -3.62 0.77
C SER A 134 12.39 -4.56 1.97
N TRP A 135 13.50 -5.33 2.06
CA TRP A 135 13.78 -6.19 3.20
C TRP A 135 14.01 -5.41 4.49
N ASP A 136 14.69 -4.27 4.42
CA ASP A 136 14.90 -3.37 5.55
C ASP A 136 13.57 -2.83 6.11
N ALA A 137 12.60 -2.52 5.24
CA ALA A 137 11.27 -2.10 5.68
C ALA A 137 10.55 -3.17 6.49
N LEU A 138 10.66 -4.45 6.09
CA LEU A 138 10.08 -5.58 6.81
C LEU A 138 10.81 -5.82 8.14
N THR A 139 12.14 -5.92 8.11
CA THR A 139 12.96 -6.27 9.29
C THR A 139 12.95 -5.19 10.37
N GLN A 140 12.78 -3.93 9.98
CA GLN A 140 12.65 -2.80 10.91
C GLN A 140 11.19 -2.53 11.34
N GLY A 141 10.23 -3.37 10.95
CA GLY A 141 8.82 -3.22 11.30
C GLY A 141 8.15 -2.01 10.66
N ARG A 142 8.70 -1.46 9.57
CA ARG A 142 8.08 -0.36 8.79
C ARG A 142 7.04 -0.87 7.80
N ALA A 143 7.10 -2.15 7.45
CA ALA A 143 6.12 -2.86 6.65
C ALA A 143 5.75 -4.18 7.33
N ASP A 144 4.51 -4.59 7.21
CA ASP A 144 3.99 -5.89 7.67
C ASP A 144 4.17 -6.97 6.59
N ILE A 145 4.03 -6.56 5.34
CA ILE A 145 4.25 -7.38 4.13
C ILE A 145 5.12 -6.57 3.19
N ILE A 146 5.98 -7.25 2.45
CA ILE A 146 6.67 -6.69 1.29
C ILE A 146 6.39 -7.53 0.05
N VAL A 147 6.27 -6.90 -1.10
CA VAL A 147 6.04 -7.56 -2.40
C VAL A 147 7.01 -7.06 -3.44
N GLY A 148 7.55 -7.98 -4.23
CA GLY A 148 8.51 -7.65 -5.29
C GLY A 148 9.95 -7.52 -4.81
N ALA A 149 10.26 -7.86 -3.56
CA ALA A 149 11.60 -7.73 -3.00
C ALA A 149 12.62 -8.58 -3.78
N MET A 150 13.70 -7.94 -4.21
CA MET A 150 14.82 -8.60 -4.88
C MET A 150 15.84 -9.14 -3.86
N HIS A 151 16.78 -9.94 -4.34
CA HIS A 151 17.83 -10.61 -3.57
C HIS A 151 17.27 -11.66 -2.60
N GLU A 152 18.17 -12.38 -1.94
CA GLU A 152 17.82 -13.42 -0.98
C GLU A 152 17.21 -12.83 0.29
N PRO A 153 16.17 -13.49 0.85
CA PRO A 153 15.55 -13.07 2.09
C PRO A 153 16.52 -13.16 3.27
N PRO A 154 16.30 -12.36 4.33
CA PRO A 154 17.11 -12.40 5.54
C PRO A 154 16.98 -13.75 6.24
N SER A 155 18.10 -14.27 6.79
CA SER A 155 18.12 -15.52 7.56
C SER A 155 17.54 -15.29 8.95
N SER A 156 16.22 -15.27 9.09
CA SER A 156 15.52 -15.12 10.37
C SER A 156 14.24 -15.94 10.37
N SER A 157 13.92 -16.57 11.49
CA SER A 157 12.68 -17.34 11.69
C SER A 157 11.46 -16.46 12.03
N GLU A 158 11.65 -15.15 12.16
CA GLU A 158 10.58 -14.19 12.45
C GLU A 158 9.78 -13.84 11.20
N PHE A 159 10.35 -14.07 10.01
CA PHE A 159 9.78 -13.70 8.74
C PHE A 159 9.48 -14.92 7.87
N GLY A 160 8.27 -14.94 7.33
CA GLY A 160 7.90 -15.85 6.26
C GLY A 160 8.22 -15.21 4.91
N PHE A 161 8.53 -16.02 3.91
CA PHE A 161 8.75 -15.56 2.55
C PHE A 161 8.42 -16.64 1.53
N SER A 162 8.06 -16.20 0.34
CA SER A 162 7.81 -17.10 -0.80
C SER A 162 8.32 -16.43 -2.08
N ARG A 163 8.88 -17.25 -2.98
CA ARG A 163 9.36 -16.77 -4.27
C ARG A 163 8.19 -16.52 -5.20
N LEU A 164 8.16 -15.34 -5.83
CA LEU A 164 7.17 -14.98 -6.86
C LEU A 164 7.62 -15.41 -8.26
N GLY A 165 8.93 -15.51 -8.48
CA GLY A 165 9.56 -15.89 -9.74
C GLY A 165 10.88 -15.15 -9.95
N ASP A 166 11.26 -14.95 -11.21
CA ASP A 166 12.49 -14.27 -11.60
C ASP A 166 12.20 -13.03 -12.44
N LEU A 167 12.77 -11.91 -12.02
CA LEU A 167 12.73 -10.67 -12.78
C LEU A 167 13.79 -10.68 -13.86
N GLU A 168 13.35 -10.69 -15.12
CA GLU A 168 14.26 -10.56 -16.25
C GLU A 168 14.75 -9.13 -16.39
N GLN A 169 16.08 -8.96 -16.50
CA GLN A 169 16.74 -7.68 -16.70
C GLN A 169 17.38 -7.58 -18.08
N VAL A 170 17.33 -6.39 -18.66
CA VAL A 170 17.97 -6.08 -19.94
C VAL A 170 18.93 -4.91 -19.77
N PHE A 171 20.09 -4.98 -20.40
CA PHE A 171 20.99 -3.83 -20.49
C PHE A 171 20.58 -2.94 -21.65
N ALA A 172 20.05 -1.76 -21.35
CA ALA A 172 19.45 -0.88 -22.32
C ALA A 172 20.05 0.54 -22.33
N LEU A 173 19.98 1.17 -23.49
CA LEU A 173 20.43 2.54 -23.70
C LEU A 173 19.74 3.14 -24.93
N ALA A 174 19.81 4.47 -25.09
CA ALA A 174 19.28 5.12 -26.29
C ALA A 174 20.09 4.75 -27.55
N PRO A 175 19.48 4.67 -28.73
CA PRO A 175 20.20 4.35 -29.98
C PRO A 175 21.31 5.34 -30.34
N HIS A 176 21.16 6.60 -29.93
CA HIS A 176 22.15 7.67 -30.17
C HIS A 176 23.23 7.76 -29.09
N HIS A 177 23.17 6.93 -28.04
CA HIS A 177 24.21 6.89 -27.01
C HIS A 177 25.51 6.30 -27.60
N PRO A 178 26.73 6.85 -27.29
CA PRO A 178 27.95 6.39 -27.88
C PRO A 178 28.25 4.88 -27.71
N LEU A 179 27.83 4.28 -26.59
CA LEU A 179 27.96 2.85 -26.33
C LEU A 179 27.18 1.99 -27.34
N ALA A 180 26.19 2.55 -28.06
CA ALA A 180 25.44 1.84 -29.09
C ALA A 180 26.31 1.35 -30.23
N LEU A 181 27.41 2.05 -30.52
CA LEU A 181 28.35 1.75 -31.60
C LEU A 181 29.38 0.68 -31.22
N GLU A 182 29.53 0.35 -29.94
CA GLU A 182 30.48 -0.68 -29.49
C GLU A 182 30.00 -2.08 -29.88
N GLU A 183 30.94 -2.96 -30.24
CA GLU A 183 30.68 -4.35 -30.63
C GLU A 183 30.18 -5.19 -29.45
N GLU A 184 29.23 -6.08 -29.72
CA GLU A 184 28.71 -7.06 -28.76
C GLU A 184 29.49 -8.39 -28.77
N PRO A 185 29.54 -9.10 -27.64
CA PRO A 185 28.98 -8.73 -26.31
C PRO A 185 29.85 -7.71 -25.58
N LEU A 186 29.22 -6.75 -24.94
CA LEU A 186 29.91 -5.73 -24.13
C LEU A 186 30.54 -6.36 -22.89
N ASN A 187 31.79 -6.00 -22.63
CA ASN A 187 32.49 -6.39 -21.42
C ASN A 187 32.56 -5.25 -20.40
N ARG A 188 32.85 -5.58 -19.13
CA ARG A 188 32.94 -4.60 -18.03
C ARG A 188 33.87 -3.43 -18.32
N ARG A 189 34.98 -3.65 -19.03
CA ARG A 189 35.96 -2.60 -19.36
C ARG A 189 35.38 -1.58 -20.34
N ILE A 190 34.58 -2.01 -21.29
CA ILE A 190 33.87 -1.13 -22.24
C ILE A 190 32.81 -0.34 -21.49
N ILE A 191 31.90 -1.05 -20.77
CA ILE A 191 30.79 -0.44 -20.04
C ILE A 191 31.27 0.64 -19.06
N LYS A 192 32.39 0.40 -18.34
CA LYS A 192 32.98 1.33 -17.34
C LYS A 192 33.33 2.70 -17.93
N ARG A 193 33.56 2.79 -19.24
CA ARG A 193 33.91 4.04 -19.93
C ARG A 193 32.72 4.99 -20.10
N TYR A 194 31.50 4.49 -19.86
CA TYR A 194 30.26 5.21 -20.06
C TYR A 194 29.54 5.36 -18.75
N ARG A 195 28.80 6.46 -18.62
CA ARG A 195 28.03 6.79 -17.42
C ARG A 195 26.93 5.78 -17.19
N ALA A 196 26.84 5.25 -15.98
CA ALA A 196 25.71 4.42 -15.54
C ALA A 196 24.58 5.30 -15.02
N ILE A 197 23.34 4.87 -15.26
CA ILE A 197 22.18 5.36 -14.49
C ILE A 197 21.81 4.26 -13.51
N VAL A 198 21.88 4.56 -12.21
CA VAL A 198 21.62 3.60 -11.14
C VAL A 198 20.49 4.10 -10.23
N VAL A 199 19.73 3.17 -9.65
CA VAL A 199 18.72 3.51 -8.65
C VAL A 199 19.36 3.39 -7.27
N GLY A 200 19.14 4.40 -6.43
CA GLY A 200 19.65 4.42 -5.06
C GLY A 200 18.91 3.44 -4.18
N ASP A 201 19.65 2.70 -3.36
CA ASP A 201 19.09 1.82 -2.35
C ASP A 201 18.40 2.63 -1.25
N THR A 202 17.21 2.23 -0.83
CA THR A 202 16.46 2.87 0.26
C THR A 202 16.67 2.19 1.62
N ALA A 203 17.59 1.21 1.72
CA ALA A 203 17.96 0.59 2.99
C ALA A 203 18.53 1.63 3.96
N GLN A 204 18.06 1.61 5.20
CA GLN A 204 18.52 2.48 6.29
C GLN A 204 19.55 1.75 7.19
N ALA A 205 19.49 0.42 7.22
CA ALA A 205 20.38 -0.42 7.99
C ALA A 205 21.15 -1.35 7.04
N GLY A 206 22.49 -1.35 7.12
CA GLY A 206 23.35 -2.24 6.35
C GLY A 206 24.12 -1.57 5.20
N ALA A 207 24.89 -2.37 4.49
CA ALA A 207 25.61 -1.90 3.32
C ALA A 207 24.63 -1.68 2.16
N SER A 208 24.62 -0.49 1.60
CA SER A 208 23.86 -0.20 0.37
C SER A 208 24.25 -1.23 -0.70
N THR A 209 23.28 -1.97 -1.18
CA THR A 209 23.45 -2.89 -2.30
C THR A 209 23.49 -2.05 -3.57
N ALA A 210 24.66 -1.54 -3.93
CA ALA A 210 24.83 -0.77 -5.15
C ALA A 210 24.46 -1.67 -6.34
N SER A 211 23.33 -1.41 -6.93
CA SER A 211 22.82 -2.17 -8.05
C SER A 211 23.78 -2.07 -9.23
N GLN A 212 24.60 -3.12 -9.46
CA GLN A 212 25.29 -3.36 -10.73
C GLN A 212 26.22 -2.22 -11.22
N LEU A 213 26.59 -1.27 -10.32
CA LEU A 213 27.58 -0.24 -10.61
C LEU A 213 28.99 -0.87 -10.59
N LEU A 214 29.79 -0.59 -11.61
CA LEU A 214 31.16 -1.03 -11.66
C LEU A 214 32.04 -0.07 -10.85
N ASP A 215 33.05 -0.61 -10.17
CA ASP A 215 34.02 0.18 -9.42
C ASP A 215 34.61 1.32 -10.29
N GLU A 216 34.59 2.54 -9.74
CA GLU A 216 35.08 3.76 -10.42
C GLU A 216 34.29 4.13 -11.71
N GLN A 217 33.15 3.56 -12.00
CA GLN A 217 32.27 3.99 -13.10
C GLN A 217 31.58 5.30 -12.74
N GLU A 218 31.60 6.26 -13.67
CA GLU A 218 30.79 7.47 -13.52
C GLU A 218 29.32 7.10 -13.49
N ALA A 219 28.55 7.66 -12.54
CA ALA A 219 27.14 7.34 -12.39
C ALA A 219 26.27 8.55 -12.05
N ILE A 220 25.02 8.50 -12.50
CA ILE A 220 23.93 9.30 -11.96
C ILE A 220 23.05 8.39 -11.11
N THR A 221 22.92 8.71 -9.83
CA THR A 221 22.01 7.99 -8.93
C THR A 221 20.65 8.69 -8.91
N VAL A 222 19.61 7.95 -9.20
CA VAL A 222 18.22 8.40 -9.20
C VAL A 222 17.43 7.65 -8.13
N PHE A 223 16.19 8.06 -7.88
CA PHE A 223 15.37 7.56 -6.77
C PHE A 223 14.38 6.46 -7.17
N ASP A 224 14.13 6.24 -8.49
CA ASP A 224 13.24 5.20 -8.97
C ASP A 224 13.59 4.72 -10.40
N PHE A 225 13.04 3.57 -10.79
CA PHE A 225 13.24 3.00 -12.11
C PHE A 225 12.58 3.80 -13.24
N LYS A 226 11.53 4.55 -12.96
CA LYS A 226 10.88 5.41 -13.94
C LYS A 226 11.82 6.55 -14.35
N THR A 227 12.43 7.24 -13.39
CA THR A 227 13.41 8.29 -13.63
C THR A 227 14.66 7.73 -14.34
N LYS A 228 15.14 6.54 -13.91
CA LYS A 228 16.23 5.84 -14.59
C LYS A 228 15.92 5.61 -16.07
N LEU A 229 14.74 5.09 -16.36
CA LEU A 229 14.28 4.83 -17.73
C LEU A 229 14.24 6.11 -18.57
N GLU A 230 13.70 7.21 -18.03
CA GLU A 230 13.63 8.51 -18.70
C GLU A 230 15.01 9.05 -19.06
N LEU A 231 16.00 8.95 -18.16
CA LEU A 231 17.36 9.38 -18.41
C LEU A 231 18.09 8.49 -19.44
N GLN A 232 17.82 7.17 -19.43
CA GLN A 232 18.38 6.26 -20.43
C GLN A 232 17.81 6.52 -21.83
N ILE A 233 16.49 6.78 -21.96
CA ILE A 233 15.86 7.18 -23.23
C ILE A 233 16.46 8.50 -23.73
N SER A 234 16.76 9.43 -22.83
CA SER A 234 17.39 10.70 -23.18
C SER A 234 18.88 10.58 -23.57
N GLY A 235 19.45 9.38 -23.52
CA GLY A 235 20.84 9.12 -23.88
C GLY A 235 21.88 9.61 -22.87
N LEU A 236 21.47 9.89 -21.62
CA LEU A 236 22.35 10.42 -20.57
C LEU A 236 23.21 9.34 -19.90
N GLY A 237 22.95 8.08 -20.19
CA GLY A 237 23.72 6.94 -19.69
C GLY A 237 23.08 5.60 -20.05
N CYS A 238 23.60 4.53 -19.47
CA CYS A 238 23.22 3.16 -19.74
C CYS A 238 23.00 2.38 -18.44
N GLY A 239 22.39 1.21 -18.51
CA GLY A 239 22.25 0.32 -17.36
C GLY A 239 21.13 -0.69 -17.53
N TYR A 240 20.92 -1.48 -16.48
CA TYR A 240 19.94 -2.55 -16.45
C TYR A 240 18.56 -2.03 -16.08
N LEU A 241 17.54 -2.53 -16.78
CA LEU A 241 16.14 -2.26 -16.55
C LEU A 241 15.37 -3.58 -16.50
N PRO A 242 14.33 -3.69 -15.66
CA PRO A 242 13.35 -4.76 -15.80
C PRO A 242 12.82 -4.81 -17.24
N ARG A 243 12.85 -6.00 -17.86
CA ARG A 243 12.41 -6.15 -19.26
C ARG A 243 11.00 -5.62 -19.47
N TYR A 244 10.07 -5.93 -18.57
CA TYR A 244 8.68 -5.49 -18.70
C TYR A 244 8.53 -3.96 -18.73
N LEU A 245 9.41 -3.20 -18.04
CA LEU A 245 9.43 -1.73 -18.10
C LEU A 245 10.05 -1.21 -19.41
N ALA A 246 11.10 -1.88 -19.89
CA ALA A 246 11.83 -1.48 -21.08
C ALA A 246 11.12 -1.86 -22.39
N GLN A 247 10.30 -2.92 -22.36
CA GLN A 247 9.80 -3.60 -23.58
C GLN A 247 9.14 -2.65 -24.58
N ARG A 248 8.21 -1.80 -24.14
CA ARG A 248 7.53 -0.83 -25.04
C ARG A 248 8.49 0.14 -25.72
N PHE A 249 9.62 0.47 -25.07
CA PHE A 249 10.62 1.38 -25.60
C PHE A 249 11.63 0.66 -26.50
N LEU A 250 11.89 -0.62 -26.25
CA LEU A 250 12.61 -1.50 -27.17
C LEU A 250 11.81 -1.70 -28.45
N ASP A 251 10.52 -1.98 -28.35
CA ASP A 251 9.63 -2.19 -29.51
C ASP A 251 9.50 -0.92 -30.37
N SER A 252 9.49 0.25 -29.73
CA SER A 252 9.42 1.56 -30.43
C SER A 252 10.76 2.06 -30.97
N GLY A 253 11.88 1.41 -30.60
CA GLY A 253 13.23 1.85 -30.93
C GLY A 253 13.72 3.07 -30.15
N ALA A 254 13.01 3.52 -29.09
CA ALA A 254 13.49 4.57 -28.19
C ALA A 254 14.64 4.08 -27.30
N LEU A 255 14.72 2.78 -27.05
CA LEU A 255 15.85 2.07 -26.45
C LEU A 255 16.31 0.94 -27.36
N ILE A 256 17.57 0.57 -27.20
CA ILE A 256 18.15 -0.65 -27.74
C ILE A 256 18.69 -1.52 -26.61
N GLU A 257 18.57 -2.82 -26.74
CA GLU A 257 19.19 -3.80 -25.85
C GLU A 257 20.59 -4.11 -26.35
N LYS A 258 21.55 -4.26 -25.43
CA LYS A 258 22.91 -4.72 -25.72
C LYS A 258 23.26 -5.95 -24.91
N LYS A 259 23.84 -6.96 -25.55
CA LYS A 259 24.36 -8.15 -24.88
C LYS A 259 25.60 -7.83 -24.06
N VAL A 260 25.66 -8.33 -22.84
CA VAL A 260 26.78 -8.15 -21.90
C VAL A 260 27.39 -9.50 -21.54
N VAL A 261 28.73 -9.55 -21.44
CA VAL A 261 29.46 -10.77 -21.09
C VAL A 261 29.21 -11.16 -19.62
N ALA A 262 28.95 -12.45 -19.39
CA ALA A 262 28.87 -13.10 -18.06
C ALA A 262 27.93 -12.38 -17.07
N GLN A 263 26.66 -12.20 -17.47
CA GLN A 263 25.69 -11.57 -16.63
C GLN A 263 24.53 -12.48 -16.28
N THR A 264 24.07 -12.37 -15.03
CA THR A 264 22.80 -12.88 -14.59
C THR A 264 21.71 -11.92 -15.07
N LEU A 265 20.87 -12.38 -15.96
CA LEU A 265 19.73 -11.59 -16.50
C LEU A 265 18.46 -11.79 -15.67
N PHE A 266 18.47 -12.73 -14.75
CA PHE A 266 17.31 -13.12 -13.95
C PHE A 266 17.64 -12.96 -12.46
N GLU A 267 16.82 -12.24 -11.74
CA GLU A 267 16.98 -12.06 -10.30
C GLU A 267 15.75 -12.58 -9.57
N PRO A 268 15.91 -13.36 -8.48
CA PRO A 268 14.79 -13.89 -7.73
C PRO A 268 13.99 -12.75 -7.08
N VAL A 269 12.67 -12.87 -7.13
CA VAL A 269 11.72 -11.90 -6.57
C VAL A 269 10.85 -12.60 -5.56
N TRP A 270 10.62 -11.92 -4.45
CA TRP A 270 9.99 -12.49 -3.28
C TRP A 270 8.81 -11.65 -2.78
N ILE A 271 7.89 -12.33 -2.10
CA ILE A 271 6.99 -11.75 -1.11
C ILE A 271 7.51 -12.15 0.27
N GLY A 272 7.48 -11.23 1.23
CA GLY A 272 7.86 -11.49 2.62
C GLY A 272 6.83 -10.91 3.59
N TRP A 273 6.69 -11.51 4.77
CA TRP A 273 5.77 -11.07 5.82
C TRP A 273 6.33 -11.35 7.20
N ASN A 274 5.83 -10.63 8.21
CA ASN A 274 6.18 -10.88 9.60
C ASN A 274 5.25 -11.96 10.17
N GLU A 275 5.79 -13.12 10.52
CA GLU A 275 5.03 -14.25 11.08
C GLU A 275 4.46 -13.99 12.48
N GLN A 276 5.11 -13.10 13.26
CA GLN A 276 4.72 -12.86 14.64
C GLN A 276 3.56 -11.86 14.75
N THR A 277 3.46 -10.91 13.82
CA THR A 277 2.46 -9.85 13.83
C THR A 277 1.35 -10.05 12.80
N ALA A 278 1.46 -11.09 11.95
CA ALA A 278 0.49 -11.35 10.90
C ALA A 278 -0.89 -11.66 11.46
N GLY A 279 -1.85 -10.80 11.13
CA GLY A 279 -3.28 -11.01 11.39
C GLY A 279 -4.02 -11.50 10.14
N LEU A 280 -5.35 -11.38 10.16
CA LEU A 280 -6.19 -11.87 9.07
C LEU A 280 -6.03 -11.05 7.78
N ALA A 281 -5.80 -9.73 7.87
CA ALA A 281 -5.57 -8.91 6.68
C ALA A 281 -4.24 -9.26 6.02
N SER A 282 -3.17 -9.43 6.82
CA SER A 282 -1.86 -9.86 6.34
C SER A 282 -1.95 -11.24 5.65
N GLY A 283 -2.65 -12.20 6.27
CA GLY A 283 -2.89 -13.51 5.70
C GLY A 283 -3.62 -13.46 4.35
N TRP A 284 -4.71 -12.67 4.27
CA TRP A 284 -5.48 -12.49 3.04
C TRP A 284 -4.62 -11.92 1.90
N TRP A 285 -3.87 -10.85 2.17
CA TRP A 285 -3.02 -10.22 1.17
C TRP A 285 -1.92 -11.15 0.67
N ARG A 286 -1.26 -11.90 1.57
CA ARG A 286 -0.26 -12.91 1.21
C ARG A 286 -0.86 -13.95 0.26
N ASP A 287 -2.00 -14.53 0.64
CA ASP A 287 -2.62 -15.63 -0.09
C ASP A 287 -3.13 -15.17 -1.47
N GLU A 288 -3.73 -13.99 -1.56
CA GLU A 288 -4.19 -13.40 -2.83
C GLU A 288 -3.04 -13.04 -3.77
N ILE A 289 -1.93 -12.50 -3.24
CA ILE A 289 -0.74 -12.21 -4.07
C ILE A 289 -0.14 -13.51 -4.62
N LEU A 290 -0.02 -14.54 -3.79
CA LEU A 290 0.54 -15.84 -4.18
C LEU A 290 -0.36 -16.58 -5.19
N ALA A 291 -1.67 -16.43 -5.10
CA ALA A 291 -2.63 -17.05 -6.02
C ALA A 291 -2.82 -16.27 -7.33
N ASN A 292 -2.30 -15.04 -7.43
CA ASN A 292 -2.58 -14.15 -8.56
C ASN A 292 -1.76 -14.51 -9.80
N SER A 293 -2.43 -15.03 -10.83
CA SER A 293 -1.79 -15.43 -12.09
C SER A 293 -1.18 -14.26 -12.88
N ALA A 294 -1.74 -13.04 -12.75
CA ALA A 294 -1.19 -11.86 -13.42
C ALA A 294 0.14 -11.45 -12.77
N ILE A 295 0.27 -11.56 -11.46
CA ILE A 295 1.54 -11.32 -10.75
C ILE A 295 2.56 -12.39 -11.16
N ALA A 296 2.17 -13.67 -11.13
CA ALA A 296 3.04 -14.76 -11.58
C ALA A 296 3.48 -14.62 -13.05
N GLY A 297 2.65 -14.00 -13.90
CA GLY A 297 2.93 -13.80 -15.33
C GLY A 297 3.97 -12.70 -15.62
N VAL A 298 4.24 -11.80 -14.66
CA VAL A 298 5.30 -10.77 -14.81
C VAL A 298 6.69 -11.36 -14.64
N TYR A 299 6.79 -12.40 -13.83
CA TYR A 299 8.07 -13.03 -13.47
C TYR A 299 8.23 -14.31 -14.28
N ALA A 300 9.37 -14.43 -14.98
CA ALA A 300 9.71 -15.66 -15.67
C ALA A 300 9.76 -16.84 -14.70
N LYS A 301 9.20 -17.98 -15.06
CA LYS A 301 9.48 -19.21 -14.31
C LYS A 301 10.90 -19.62 -14.67
N SER A 302 11.80 -19.70 -13.71
CA SER A 302 13.07 -20.39 -13.91
C SER A 302 12.74 -21.84 -14.34
N ASP A 303 13.19 -22.24 -15.52
CA ASP A 303 13.28 -23.65 -15.85
C ASP A 303 14.28 -24.26 -14.85
N ASP A 304 13.77 -24.96 -13.84
CA ASP A 304 14.56 -25.77 -12.93
C ASP A 304 15.19 -26.89 -13.75
N GLY A 305 16.36 -26.62 -14.34
CA GLY A 305 17.07 -27.70 -15.00
C GLY A 305 17.94 -27.40 -16.21
N LYS A 306 18.52 -26.20 -16.34
CA LYS A 306 19.71 -26.08 -17.19
C LYS A 306 20.79 -25.28 -16.49
N SER A 307 21.53 -26.01 -15.62
CA SER A 307 22.91 -25.67 -15.28
C SER A 307 23.67 -25.51 -16.59
N ALA A 308 24.02 -24.29 -16.96
CA ALA A 308 24.98 -24.06 -18.03
C ALA A 308 26.36 -24.47 -17.52
N ILE A 309 26.87 -25.50 -18.16
CA ILE A 309 28.27 -25.94 -18.15
C ILE A 309 29.14 -24.80 -18.71
#